data_b3341c218b3d770f144dbb925e81b7af
#
_entry.id   b3341c218b3d770f144dbb925e81b7af
#
_cell.length_a   1.000
_cell.length_b   1.000
_cell.length_c   1.000
_cell.angle_alpha   90.00
_cell.angle_beta   90.00
_cell.angle_gamma   90.00
#
_symmetry.space_group_name_H-M   'P 1'
#
loop_
_entity.id
_entity.type
_entity.pdbx_description
1 polymer ?
#
loop_
_entity_poly.entity_id
_entity_poly.type
_entity_poly.pdbx_seq_one_letter_code
_entity_poly.pdbx_strand_id
1 'polypeptide(L)'
;MKATTTAALLGGLLACVAGTALAQGLLLVAKPAMADPNFSESVVLVTQDGSGAAIGVIINRPTSQSLAGLLPGNEKLKPFTDPIYFGGPVEDGGIVALYQVDGGGQGAEKLGQSFAMLPGVNLALHPEAVEALMAKPPAKIRFYIGYSGWQPGQLRNEIERGAWHVLEADTATLFRTDMDKLWPELIGRMRSVTALAAVEPVAALR
;
A
#
# COMPACT_ATOMS: atom_id res chain seq x y z
N MET A 1 -67.52 -29.22 10.12
CA MET A 1 -66.12 -29.58 9.94
C MET A 1 -65.47 -28.42 9.24
N LYS A 2 -64.74 -27.58 9.97
CA LYS A 2 -63.98 -26.44 9.41
C LYS A 2 -62.51 -26.68 9.70
N ALA A 3 -61.71 -26.88 8.67
CA ALA A 3 -60.28 -27.04 8.74
C ALA A 3 -59.59 -25.66 8.83
N THR A 4 -58.87 -25.40 9.91
CA THR A 4 -58.06 -24.21 10.10
C THR A 4 -56.64 -24.52 9.65
N THR A 5 -56.18 -23.87 8.57
CA THR A 5 -54.82 -23.96 8.05
C THR A 5 -53.94 -22.94 8.77
N THR A 6 -53.01 -23.42 9.54
CA THR A 6 -51.99 -22.58 10.24
C THR A 6 -50.86 -22.34 9.25
N ALA A 7 -50.66 -21.08 8.83
CA ALA A 7 -49.52 -20.66 8.04
C ALA A 7 -48.33 -20.37 8.99
N ALA A 8 -47.26 -21.15 8.86
CA ALA A 8 -45.99 -20.93 9.55
C ALA A 8 -45.21 -19.85 8.77
N LEU A 9 -45.03 -18.69 9.39
CA LEU A 9 -44.08 -17.66 8.96
C LEU A 9 -42.65 -18.08 9.29
N LEU A 10 -41.90 -18.47 8.27
CA LEU A 10 -40.47 -18.67 8.35
C LEU A 10 -39.81 -17.28 8.28
N GLY A 11 -39.50 -16.70 9.46
CA GLY A 11 -38.68 -15.49 9.55
C GLY A 11 -37.22 -15.85 9.28
N GLY A 12 -36.75 -15.54 8.06
CA GLY A 12 -35.34 -15.65 7.72
C GLY A 12 -34.53 -14.60 8.47
N LEU A 13 -33.74 -15.06 9.42
CA LEU A 13 -32.74 -14.23 10.12
C LEU A 13 -31.59 -13.96 9.14
N LEU A 14 -31.62 -12.79 8.50
CA LEU A 14 -30.52 -12.31 7.68
C LEU A 14 -29.37 -11.95 8.62
N ALA A 15 -28.48 -12.89 8.88
CA ALA A 15 -27.23 -12.64 9.61
C ALA A 15 -26.37 -11.69 8.74
N CYS A 16 -26.37 -10.41 9.09
CA CYS A 16 -25.39 -9.44 8.61
C CYS A 16 -24.02 -9.91 9.09
N VAL A 17 -23.29 -10.66 8.28
CA VAL A 17 -21.87 -10.89 8.48
C VAL A 17 -21.21 -9.55 8.25
N ALA A 18 -20.95 -8.82 9.33
CA ALA A 18 -20.04 -7.69 9.33
C ALA A 18 -18.64 -8.27 9.02
N GLY A 19 -18.35 -8.44 7.74
CA GLY A 19 -17.01 -8.75 7.28
C GLY A 19 -16.12 -7.60 7.73
N THR A 20 -15.17 -7.88 8.60
CA THR A 20 -14.02 -7.00 8.82
C THR A 20 -13.40 -6.78 7.46
N ALA A 21 -13.59 -5.59 6.89
CA ALA A 21 -12.89 -5.19 5.67
C ALA A 21 -11.41 -5.27 5.99
N LEU A 22 -10.76 -6.35 5.54
CA LEU A 22 -9.31 -6.45 5.57
C LEU A 22 -8.80 -5.21 4.83
N ALA A 23 -7.87 -4.48 5.43
CA ALA A 23 -7.25 -3.35 4.79
C ALA A 23 -6.68 -3.83 3.45
N GLN A 24 -7.38 -3.52 2.36
CA GLN A 24 -6.91 -3.79 1.01
C GLN A 24 -6.01 -2.63 0.62
N GLY A 25 -4.71 -2.83 0.77
CA GLY A 25 -3.73 -1.88 0.29
C GLY A 25 -3.87 -1.69 -1.21
N LEU A 26 -3.73 -0.45 -1.64
CA LEU A 26 -3.79 -0.07 -3.05
C LEU A 26 -2.42 0.46 -3.50
N LEU A 27 -2.12 0.27 -4.76
CA LEU A 27 -1.03 0.97 -5.44
C LEU A 27 -1.62 2.16 -6.21
N LEU A 28 -1.15 3.34 -5.87
CA LEU A 28 -1.39 4.55 -6.66
C LEU A 28 -0.21 4.70 -7.63
N VAL A 29 -0.47 4.59 -8.92
CA VAL A 29 0.54 4.79 -9.95
C VAL A 29 0.33 6.16 -10.56
N ALA A 30 1.31 7.05 -10.39
CA ALA A 30 1.24 8.41 -10.91
C ALA A 30 1.07 8.39 -12.43
N LYS A 31 0.09 9.12 -12.97
CA LYS A 31 -0.05 9.26 -14.42
C LYS A 31 1.09 10.11 -14.99
N PRO A 32 1.46 9.92 -16.26
CA PRO A 32 2.55 10.70 -16.88
C PRO A 32 2.37 12.23 -16.81
N ALA A 33 1.13 12.69 -16.67
CA ALA A 33 0.79 14.11 -16.51
C ALA A 33 0.76 14.60 -15.06
N MET A 34 1.26 13.80 -14.10
CA MET A 34 1.36 14.20 -12.70
C MET A 34 2.18 15.47 -12.55
N ALA A 35 1.55 16.55 -12.08
CA ALA A 35 2.18 17.86 -11.97
C ALA A 35 2.98 18.04 -10.68
N ASP A 36 2.65 17.29 -9.61
CA ASP A 36 3.37 17.37 -8.35
C ASP A 36 4.74 16.66 -8.47
N PRO A 37 5.86 17.39 -8.33
CA PRO A 37 7.20 16.80 -8.45
C PRO A 37 7.50 15.75 -7.37
N ASN A 38 6.83 15.83 -6.20
CA ASN A 38 6.98 14.83 -5.15
C ASN A 38 6.42 13.47 -5.57
N PHE A 39 5.45 13.45 -6.49
CA PHE A 39 4.77 12.23 -6.92
C PHE A 39 4.95 11.90 -8.41
N SER A 40 5.68 12.72 -9.18
CA SER A 40 6.01 12.43 -10.57
C SER A 40 6.68 11.05 -10.68
N GLU A 41 6.23 10.19 -11.61
CA GLU A 41 6.78 8.84 -11.84
C GLU A 41 6.82 7.94 -10.59
N SER A 42 5.92 8.17 -9.63
CA SER A 42 5.87 7.39 -8.39
C SER A 42 4.85 6.26 -8.44
N VAL A 43 5.12 5.24 -7.62
CA VAL A 43 4.19 4.20 -7.21
C VAL A 43 4.09 4.26 -5.71
N VAL A 44 2.90 4.52 -5.17
CA VAL A 44 2.66 4.66 -3.73
C VAL A 44 1.82 3.51 -3.23
N LEU A 45 2.31 2.78 -2.24
CA LEU A 45 1.49 1.86 -1.46
C LEU A 45 0.68 2.70 -0.47
N VAL A 46 -0.64 2.56 -0.48
CA VAL A 46 -1.54 3.37 0.35
C VAL A 46 -2.58 2.50 1.03
N THR A 47 -2.94 2.88 2.24
CA THR A 47 -4.13 2.39 2.96
C THR A 47 -4.96 3.57 3.42
N GLN A 48 -6.25 3.35 3.67
CA GLN A 48 -7.20 4.36 4.09
C GLN A 48 -7.84 3.93 5.40
N ASP A 49 -8.02 4.85 6.33
CA ASP A 49 -8.74 4.60 7.57
C ASP A 49 -10.25 4.85 7.43
N GLY A 50 -11.00 4.58 8.51
CA GLY A 50 -12.46 4.77 8.54
C GLY A 50 -12.90 6.24 8.44
N SER A 51 -12.01 7.23 8.60
CA SER A 51 -12.30 8.66 8.43
C SER A 51 -12.16 9.10 6.97
N GLY A 52 -11.57 8.27 6.12
CA GLY A 52 -11.22 8.59 4.75
C GLY A 52 -9.89 9.33 4.59
N ALA A 53 -9.12 9.47 5.67
CA ALA A 53 -7.71 9.85 5.60
C ALA A 53 -6.89 8.69 5.04
N ALA A 54 -5.84 8.99 4.29
CA ALA A 54 -4.99 7.97 3.70
C ALA A 54 -3.53 8.20 4.08
N ILE A 55 -2.80 7.09 4.22
CA ILE A 55 -1.37 7.08 4.52
C ILE A 55 -0.67 6.06 3.62
N GLY A 56 0.55 6.37 3.20
CA GLY A 56 1.31 5.48 2.34
C GLY A 56 2.77 5.83 2.24
N VAL A 57 3.49 5.05 1.45
CA VAL A 57 4.91 5.27 1.11
C VAL A 57 5.15 5.12 -0.38
N ILE A 58 5.98 5.97 -0.96
CA ILE A 58 6.48 5.83 -2.31
C ILE A 58 7.44 4.62 -2.31
N ILE A 59 7.13 3.58 -3.05
CA ILE A 59 7.88 2.32 -2.99
C ILE A 59 8.98 2.20 -4.05
N ASN A 60 9.01 3.07 -5.04
CA ASN A 60 9.89 2.95 -6.22
C ASN A 60 10.96 4.03 -6.33
N ARG A 61 11.32 4.71 -5.23
CA ARG A 61 12.39 5.73 -5.22
C ARG A 61 13.54 5.35 -4.29
N PRO A 62 14.43 4.42 -4.70
CA PRO A 62 15.64 4.12 -3.94
C PRO A 62 16.55 5.35 -3.91
N THR A 63 17.17 5.58 -2.75
CA THR A 63 18.25 6.58 -2.60
C THR A 63 19.62 5.91 -2.79
N SER A 64 20.67 6.70 -2.80
CA SER A 64 22.06 6.18 -2.79
C SER A 64 22.54 5.75 -1.41
N GLN A 65 21.71 5.88 -0.37
CA GLN A 65 22.07 5.64 1.02
C GLN A 65 21.45 4.34 1.54
N SER A 66 22.12 3.70 2.48
CA SER A 66 21.59 2.60 3.29
C SER A 66 21.52 3.02 4.76
N LEU A 67 20.78 2.28 5.60
CA LEU A 67 20.78 2.54 7.05
C LEU A 67 22.19 2.46 7.64
N ALA A 68 22.99 1.49 7.21
CA ALA A 68 24.39 1.37 7.63
C ALA A 68 25.23 2.59 7.24
N GLY A 69 24.92 3.19 6.07
CA GLY A 69 25.60 4.39 5.58
C GLY A 69 25.18 5.68 6.29
N LEU A 70 23.92 5.79 6.71
CA LEU A 70 23.39 6.97 7.41
C LEU A 70 23.94 7.12 8.83
N LEU A 71 24.20 6.01 9.52
CA LEU A 71 24.69 5.99 10.90
C LEU A 71 25.96 5.13 11.00
N PRO A 72 27.08 5.60 10.42
CA PRO A 72 28.35 4.86 10.44
C PRO A 72 28.83 4.69 11.89
N GLY A 73 29.28 3.48 12.22
CA GLY A 73 29.68 3.12 13.57
C GLY A 73 28.61 2.43 14.42
N ASN A 74 27.37 2.38 13.97
CA ASN A 74 26.32 1.60 14.61
C ASN A 74 26.35 0.14 14.10
N GLU A 75 26.99 -0.75 14.88
CA GLU A 75 27.15 -2.18 14.54
C GLU A 75 25.81 -2.88 14.26
N LYS A 76 24.72 -2.46 14.91
CA LYS A 76 23.38 -3.04 14.73
C LYS A 76 22.81 -2.78 13.35
N LEU A 77 23.27 -1.74 12.66
CA LEU A 77 22.78 -1.37 11.34
C LEU A 77 23.60 -1.96 10.18
N LYS A 78 24.74 -2.57 10.46
CA LYS A 78 25.59 -3.22 9.45
C LYS A 78 24.85 -4.21 8.53
N PRO A 79 23.84 -4.99 9.00
CA PRO A 79 23.09 -5.89 8.13
C PRO A 79 22.20 -5.18 7.11
N PHE A 80 21.85 -3.90 7.32
CA PHE A 80 20.93 -3.14 6.47
C PHE A 80 21.69 -2.39 5.38
N THR A 81 22.14 -3.13 4.37
CA THR A 81 22.92 -2.62 3.24
C THR A 81 22.07 -2.22 2.04
N ASP A 82 20.79 -2.64 2.01
CA ASP A 82 19.86 -2.23 0.98
C ASP A 82 19.62 -0.72 0.99
N PRO A 83 19.35 -0.11 -0.18
CA PRO A 83 19.06 1.31 -0.23
C PRO A 83 17.83 1.65 0.63
N ILE A 84 17.91 2.77 1.32
CA ILE A 84 16.74 3.39 1.92
C ILE A 84 15.97 4.13 0.81
N TYR A 85 14.63 4.16 0.89
CA TYR A 85 13.79 4.74 -0.13
C TYR A 85 13.25 6.10 0.32
N PHE A 86 12.96 7.00 -0.60
CA PHE A 86 12.17 8.18 -0.31
C PHE A 86 10.69 7.79 -0.26
N GLY A 87 10.07 7.86 0.92
CA GLY A 87 8.70 7.42 1.18
C GLY A 87 7.64 8.51 0.95
N GLY A 88 8.03 9.78 0.95
CA GLY A 88 7.12 10.90 0.73
C GLY A 88 7.52 12.17 1.46
N PRO A 89 6.78 13.27 1.24
CA PRO A 89 7.13 14.61 1.72
C PRO A 89 6.76 14.88 3.19
N VAL A 90 6.08 13.94 3.86
CA VAL A 90 5.69 14.12 5.28
C VAL A 90 6.80 13.57 6.16
N GLU A 91 7.13 14.30 7.25
CA GLU A 91 8.22 13.97 8.17
C GLU A 91 9.57 13.75 7.45
N ASP A 92 9.99 14.74 6.67
CA ASP A 92 11.28 14.74 5.98
C ASP A 92 12.42 14.52 7.00
N GLY A 93 13.10 13.37 6.86
CA GLY A 93 14.14 12.90 7.79
C GLY A 93 13.68 11.85 8.80
N GLY A 94 12.40 11.61 8.99
CA GLY A 94 11.89 10.49 9.79
C GLY A 94 12.05 9.14 9.06
N ILE A 95 12.55 8.12 9.76
CA ILE A 95 12.67 6.76 9.19
C ILE A 95 11.42 5.97 9.51
N VAL A 96 10.79 5.39 8.49
CA VAL A 96 9.65 4.49 8.59
C VAL A 96 10.00 3.13 7.99
N ALA A 97 9.29 2.08 8.39
CA ALA A 97 9.57 0.72 7.95
C ALA A 97 8.32 0.00 7.44
N LEU A 98 8.38 -0.47 6.19
CA LEU A 98 7.43 -1.42 5.62
C LEU A 98 7.97 -2.83 5.88
N TYR A 99 7.16 -3.70 6.49
CA TYR A 99 7.61 -5.03 6.86
C TYR A 99 6.52 -6.09 6.74
N GLN A 100 6.94 -7.31 6.48
CA GLN A 100 6.05 -8.47 6.46
C GLN A 100 6.13 -9.22 7.79
N VAL A 101 4.97 -9.55 8.36
CA VAL A 101 4.86 -10.38 9.57
C VAL A 101 4.86 -11.85 9.16
N ASP A 102 5.74 -12.64 9.75
CA ASP A 102 5.79 -14.08 9.51
C ASP A 102 4.49 -14.76 10.00
N GLY A 103 3.94 -15.65 9.17
CA GLY A 103 2.73 -16.41 9.51
C GLY A 103 1.40 -15.68 9.29
N GLY A 104 1.37 -14.51 8.62
CA GLY A 104 0.12 -13.78 8.31
C GLY A 104 -0.64 -13.27 9.54
N GLY A 105 -0.01 -13.30 10.70
CA GLY A 105 -0.62 -12.99 11.99
C GLY A 105 -0.68 -11.48 12.28
N GLN A 106 -1.63 -11.07 13.12
CA GLN A 106 -1.85 -9.72 13.65
C GLN A 106 -0.73 -9.28 14.62
N GLY A 107 0.53 -9.58 14.31
CA GLY A 107 1.68 -9.25 15.18
C GLY A 107 2.01 -7.76 15.25
N ALA A 108 1.52 -6.97 14.30
CA ALA A 108 1.79 -5.53 14.22
C ALA A 108 1.13 -4.71 15.33
N GLU A 109 -0.03 -5.14 15.82
CA GLU A 109 -0.73 -4.47 16.92
C GLU A 109 0.09 -4.45 18.22
N LYS A 110 1.03 -5.40 18.36
CA LYS A 110 1.92 -5.47 19.53
C LYS A 110 3.05 -4.43 19.53
N LEU A 111 3.40 -3.88 18.35
CA LEU A 111 4.43 -2.84 18.25
C LEU A 111 3.88 -1.41 18.40
N GLY A 112 2.59 -1.26 18.69
CA GLY A 112 1.93 0.04 18.87
C GLY A 112 2.25 1.03 17.76
N GLN A 113 1.23 1.56 17.04
CA GLN A 113 1.37 2.59 15.99
C GLN A 113 1.97 2.10 14.66
N SER A 114 1.58 0.91 14.22
CA SER A 114 1.78 0.45 12.86
C SER A 114 0.46 0.42 12.11
N PHE A 115 0.48 0.77 10.82
CA PHE A 115 -0.68 0.74 9.93
C PHE A 115 -0.69 -0.56 9.14
N ALA A 116 -1.81 -1.28 9.14
CA ALA A 116 -1.99 -2.43 8.26
C ALA A 116 -2.12 -1.94 6.81
N MET A 117 -1.19 -2.38 5.96
CA MET A 117 -1.16 -2.01 4.53
C MET A 117 -1.82 -3.10 3.68
N LEU A 118 -1.50 -4.36 3.95
CA LEU A 118 -2.05 -5.58 3.34
C LEU A 118 -2.13 -6.66 4.42
N PRO A 119 -2.84 -7.78 4.17
CA PRO A 119 -2.75 -8.93 5.05
C PRO A 119 -1.30 -9.37 5.24
N GLY A 120 -0.81 -9.27 6.48
CA GLY A 120 0.57 -9.61 6.85
C GLY A 120 1.63 -8.58 6.46
N VAL A 121 1.28 -7.40 5.93
CA VAL A 121 2.23 -6.30 5.64
C VAL A 121 1.81 -5.04 6.38
N ASN A 122 2.74 -4.45 7.12
CA ASN A 122 2.50 -3.29 7.96
C ASN A 122 3.53 -2.19 7.72
N LEU A 123 3.12 -0.94 8.01
CA LEU A 123 3.96 0.25 7.97
C LEU A 123 4.12 0.79 9.40
N ALA A 124 5.33 0.75 9.93
CA ALA A 124 5.70 1.36 11.20
C ALA A 124 6.17 2.79 10.96
N LEU A 125 5.54 3.77 11.61
CA LEU A 125 5.91 5.18 11.54
C LEU A 125 6.66 5.64 12.80
N HIS A 126 6.33 5.03 13.93
CA HIS A 126 6.87 5.50 15.20
C HIS A 126 8.32 5.05 15.40
N PRO A 127 9.23 5.92 15.86
CA PRO A 127 10.64 5.60 16.07
C PRO A 127 10.86 4.33 16.90
N GLU A 128 10.13 4.16 18.00
CA GLU A 128 10.25 2.98 18.86
C GLU A 128 9.91 1.67 18.14
N ALA A 129 8.89 1.67 17.26
CA ALA A 129 8.53 0.51 16.46
C ALA A 129 9.61 0.20 15.42
N VAL A 130 10.17 1.24 14.79
CA VAL A 130 11.26 1.11 13.82
C VAL A 130 12.51 0.57 14.49
N GLU A 131 12.88 1.07 15.68
CA GLU A 131 14.02 0.57 16.48
C GLU A 131 13.84 -0.90 16.87
N ALA A 132 12.64 -1.29 17.29
CA ALA A 132 12.34 -2.68 17.60
C ALA A 132 12.50 -3.61 16.40
N LEU A 133 12.07 -3.16 15.21
CA LEU A 133 12.25 -3.87 13.94
C LEU A 133 13.73 -3.95 13.53
N MET A 134 14.52 -2.90 13.77
CA MET A 134 15.98 -2.93 13.56
C MET A 134 16.68 -3.92 14.50
N ALA A 135 16.22 -4.02 15.75
CA ALA A 135 16.79 -4.94 16.73
C ALA A 135 16.48 -6.41 16.42
N LYS A 136 15.32 -6.69 15.86
CA LYS A 136 14.87 -8.03 15.46
C LYS A 136 14.15 -7.96 14.12
N PRO A 137 14.90 -7.87 13.01
CA PRO A 137 14.29 -7.69 11.70
C PRO A 137 13.54 -8.94 11.23
N PRO A 138 12.32 -8.75 10.67
CA PRO A 138 11.62 -9.81 9.95
C PRO A 138 12.34 -10.10 8.62
N ALA A 139 11.99 -11.26 8.01
CA ALA A 139 12.62 -11.69 6.76
C ALA A 139 12.45 -10.70 5.60
N LYS A 140 11.36 -9.94 5.60
CA LYS A 140 11.12 -8.86 4.62
C LYS A 140 10.86 -7.56 5.34
N ILE A 141 11.77 -6.63 5.18
CA ILE A 141 11.69 -5.27 5.70
C ILE A 141 12.32 -4.30 4.69
N ARG A 142 11.75 -3.10 4.60
CA ARG A 142 12.29 -2.00 3.79
C ARG A 142 12.10 -0.69 4.52
N PHE A 143 13.13 0.14 4.48
CA PHE A 143 13.14 1.42 5.17
C PHE A 143 12.95 2.57 4.20
N TYR A 144 12.26 3.61 4.68
CA TYR A 144 11.94 4.80 3.93
C TYR A 144 12.27 6.05 4.75
N ILE A 145 12.62 7.13 4.06
CA ILE A 145 12.70 8.47 4.63
C ILE A 145 11.38 9.16 4.34
N GLY A 146 10.67 9.57 5.39
CA GLY A 146 9.35 10.18 5.28
C GLY A 146 8.26 9.23 4.79
N TYR A 147 7.05 9.75 4.71
CA TYR A 147 5.88 9.05 4.22
C TYR A 147 4.95 10.00 3.44
N SER A 148 3.88 9.48 2.87
CA SER A 148 2.85 10.24 2.15
C SER A 148 1.55 10.22 2.92
N GLY A 149 0.87 11.36 3.04
CA GLY A 149 -0.37 11.50 3.77
C GLY A 149 -1.40 12.32 3.02
N TRP A 150 -2.67 11.95 3.11
CA TRP A 150 -3.81 12.66 2.53
C TRP A 150 -4.87 12.91 3.59
N GLN A 151 -5.39 14.12 3.61
CA GLN A 151 -6.56 14.46 4.43
C GLN A 151 -7.82 13.72 3.93
N PRO A 152 -8.86 13.56 4.77
CA PRO A 152 -10.13 12.97 4.36
C PRO A 152 -10.65 13.59 3.06
N GLY A 153 -10.90 12.74 2.05
CA GLY A 153 -11.40 13.15 0.73
C GLY A 153 -10.34 13.67 -0.24
N GLN A 154 -9.15 14.05 0.20
CA GLN A 154 -8.10 14.58 -0.68
C GLN A 154 -7.69 13.56 -1.74
N LEU A 155 -7.34 12.33 -1.36
CA LEU A 155 -6.94 11.29 -2.30
C LEU A 155 -8.05 10.98 -3.31
N ARG A 156 -9.30 10.92 -2.87
CA ARG A 156 -10.45 10.72 -3.77
C ARG A 156 -10.51 11.80 -4.84
N ASN A 157 -10.39 13.07 -4.46
CA ASN A 157 -10.39 14.19 -5.39
C ASN A 157 -9.23 14.12 -6.40
N GLU A 158 -8.04 13.67 -5.98
CA GLU A 158 -6.90 13.48 -6.87
C GLU A 158 -7.14 12.36 -7.88
N ILE A 159 -7.73 11.24 -7.45
CA ILE A 159 -8.11 10.12 -8.32
C ILE A 159 -9.17 10.57 -9.34
N GLU A 160 -10.22 11.27 -8.90
CA GLU A 160 -11.29 11.79 -9.76
C GLU A 160 -10.78 12.79 -10.80
N ARG A 161 -9.81 13.62 -10.44
CA ARG A 161 -9.12 14.54 -11.36
C ARG A 161 -8.14 13.83 -12.30
N GLY A 162 -7.96 12.53 -12.12
CA GLY A 162 -7.13 11.71 -13.01
C GLY A 162 -5.64 11.80 -12.74
N ALA A 163 -5.20 12.12 -11.52
CA ALA A 163 -3.79 12.13 -11.16
C ALA A 163 -3.19 10.72 -11.05
N TRP A 164 -3.99 9.74 -10.65
CA TRP A 164 -3.56 8.39 -10.33
C TRP A 164 -4.26 7.33 -11.18
N HIS A 165 -3.55 6.25 -11.46
CA HIS A 165 -4.14 4.93 -11.70
C HIS A 165 -4.14 4.18 -10.37
N VAL A 166 -5.22 3.41 -10.12
CA VAL A 166 -5.37 2.64 -8.87
C VAL A 166 -5.33 1.15 -9.21
N LEU A 167 -4.47 0.42 -8.54
CA LEU A 167 -4.30 -1.03 -8.68
C LEU A 167 -4.37 -1.69 -7.31
N GLU A 168 -4.70 -2.97 -7.28
CA GLU A 168 -4.53 -3.79 -6.08
C GLU A 168 -3.03 -4.01 -5.81
N ALA A 169 -2.65 -3.94 -4.54
CA ALA A 169 -1.29 -4.21 -4.13
C ALA A 169 -1.09 -5.70 -3.82
N ASP A 170 0.09 -6.22 -4.12
CA ASP A 170 0.50 -7.58 -3.75
C ASP A 170 1.89 -7.58 -3.10
N THR A 171 2.12 -8.52 -2.22
CA THR A 171 3.37 -8.61 -1.43
C THR A 171 4.60 -8.83 -2.31
N ALA A 172 4.48 -9.54 -3.44
CA ALA A 172 5.61 -9.79 -4.33
C ALA A 172 6.11 -8.50 -4.97
N THR A 173 5.19 -7.64 -5.40
CA THR A 173 5.49 -6.31 -5.94
C THR A 173 6.18 -5.43 -4.90
N LEU A 174 5.78 -5.47 -3.62
CA LEU A 174 6.29 -4.56 -2.60
C LEU A 174 7.76 -4.80 -2.23
N PHE A 175 8.26 -6.02 -2.35
CA PHE A 175 9.61 -6.39 -1.90
C PHE A 175 10.54 -6.86 -3.04
N ARG A 176 10.20 -6.55 -4.29
CA ARG A 176 11.09 -6.82 -5.43
C ARG A 176 12.33 -5.92 -5.40
N THR A 177 13.41 -6.32 -6.04
CA THR A 177 14.70 -5.60 -6.01
C THR A 177 14.79 -4.44 -6.99
N ASP A 178 14.14 -4.55 -8.17
CA ASP A 178 14.20 -3.58 -9.27
C ASP A 178 13.05 -2.55 -9.21
N MET A 179 12.93 -1.89 -8.07
CA MET A 179 11.83 -0.95 -7.80
C MET A 179 11.86 0.30 -8.70
N ASP A 180 13.02 0.73 -9.14
CA ASP A 180 13.20 1.84 -10.08
C ASP A 180 12.49 1.62 -11.43
N LYS A 181 12.34 0.36 -11.84
CA LYS A 181 11.64 -0.03 -13.06
C LYS A 181 10.13 -0.17 -12.91
N LEU A 182 9.61 -0.13 -11.68
CA LEU A 182 8.21 -0.46 -11.39
C LEU A 182 7.23 0.49 -12.07
N TRP A 183 7.47 1.80 -12.01
CA TRP A 183 6.57 2.78 -12.62
C TRP A 183 6.49 2.66 -14.14
N PRO A 184 7.59 2.67 -14.92
CA PRO A 184 7.51 2.54 -16.37
C PRO A 184 6.90 1.19 -16.79
N GLU A 185 7.14 0.12 -16.04
CA GLU A 185 6.56 -1.20 -16.29
C GLU A 185 5.03 -1.17 -16.14
N LEU A 186 4.52 -0.62 -15.04
CA LEU A 186 3.07 -0.52 -14.81
C LEU A 186 2.40 0.39 -15.84
N ILE A 187 2.98 1.53 -16.18
CA ILE A 187 2.44 2.43 -17.21
C ILE A 187 2.44 1.74 -18.58
N GLY A 188 3.48 0.99 -18.92
CA GLY A 188 3.55 0.22 -20.15
C GLY A 188 2.43 -0.82 -20.27
N ARG A 189 2.18 -1.58 -19.20
CA ARG A 189 1.07 -2.56 -19.12
C ARG A 189 -0.30 -1.91 -19.33
N MET A 190 -0.56 -0.77 -18.67
CA MET A 190 -1.83 -0.06 -18.79
C MET A 190 -2.08 0.47 -20.21
N ARG A 191 -1.05 0.99 -20.88
CA ARG A 191 -1.15 1.44 -22.27
C ARG A 191 -1.48 0.28 -23.22
N SER A 192 -0.87 -0.89 -23.00
CA SER A 192 -1.13 -2.08 -23.80
C SER A 192 -2.57 -2.58 -23.66
N VAL A 193 -3.12 -2.61 -22.42
CA VAL A 193 -4.51 -3.00 -22.15
C VAL A 193 -5.48 -2.03 -22.82
N THR A 194 -5.23 -0.73 -22.73
CA THR A 194 -6.09 0.29 -23.37
C THR A 194 -6.05 0.18 -24.90
N ALA A 195 -4.89 -0.09 -25.47
CA ALA A 195 -4.76 -0.27 -26.93
C ALA A 195 -5.52 -1.53 -27.42
N LEU A 196 -5.45 -2.65 -26.70
CA LEU A 196 -6.20 -3.86 -27.01
C LEU A 196 -7.70 -3.65 -26.92
N ALA A 197 -8.18 -2.99 -25.87
CA ALA A 197 -9.61 -2.66 -25.71
C ALA A 197 -10.15 -1.71 -26.79
N ALA A 198 -9.29 -0.89 -27.38
CA ALA A 198 -9.66 0.00 -28.48
C ALA A 198 -9.78 -0.72 -29.85
N VAL A 199 -9.20 -1.90 -29.99
CA VAL A 199 -9.20 -2.68 -31.26
C VAL A 199 -10.37 -3.66 -31.36
N GLU A 200 -10.98 -4.09 -30.24
CA GLU A 200 -12.06 -5.09 -30.22
C GLU A 200 -13.46 -4.68 -30.74
N PRO A 201 -13.87 -3.41 -30.85
CA PRO A 201 -15.24 -3.09 -31.28
C PRO A 201 -15.55 -3.33 -32.77
N VAL A 202 -14.58 -3.68 -33.61
CA VAL A 202 -14.81 -3.77 -35.08
C VAL A 202 -15.19 -5.18 -35.57
N ALA A 203 -15.02 -6.22 -34.73
CA ALA A 203 -15.27 -7.62 -35.15
C ALA A 203 -16.73 -8.12 -34.96
N ALA A 204 -17.61 -7.32 -34.36
CA ALA A 204 -18.99 -7.73 -34.03
C ALA A 204 -20.07 -7.27 -35.05
N LEU A 205 -19.69 -6.74 -36.21
CA LEU A 205 -20.60 -6.28 -37.27
C LEU A 205 -20.27 -6.97 -38.61
N ARG A 206 -20.36 -8.31 -38.65
CA ARG A 206 -20.53 -9.05 -39.91
C ARG A 206 -21.43 -10.25 -39.68
#